data_ca9ae596c7733790ffe7c60ea102c7f3
#
_entry.id   ca9ae596c7733790ffe7c60ea102c7f3
#
_cell.length_a   1.000
_cell.length_b   1.000
_cell.length_c   1.000
_cell.angle_alpha   90.00
_cell.angle_beta   90.00
_cell.angle_gamma   90.00
#
_symmetry.space_group_name_H-M   'P 1'
#
loop_
_entity.id
_entity.type
_entity.pdbx_description
1 polymer ?
#
loop_
_entity_poly.entity_id
_entity_poly.type
_entity_poly.pdbx_seq_one_letter_code
_entity_poly.pdbx_strand_id
1 'polypeptide(L)'
;MCKSLTLIVGFKNEAGIIFKEELNKWQEKFNTFYTLDKDQIEGWNVGFVTDLVEKIPFDSFMGNYEVIIVGPPMMMKFTGEKVAGLGVPDEKIWVSFERKMSCAVGKCGHCRIDETYVCLDGPVFNYTKAKYLVD
;
A
#
# COMPACT_ATOMS: atom_id res chain seq x y z
N MET A 1 15.08 -9.35 10.52
CA MET A 1 13.93 -9.34 11.47
C MET A 1 13.34 -7.92 11.54
N CYS A 2 12.04 -7.81 11.45
CA CYS A 2 11.35 -6.52 11.56
C CYS A 2 11.33 -6.07 13.02
N LYS A 3 11.88 -4.89 13.32
CA LYS A 3 11.93 -4.35 14.69
C LYS A 3 10.72 -3.52 15.04
N SER A 4 10.09 -2.90 14.04
CA SER A 4 8.89 -2.10 14.21
C SER A 4 8.04 -2.13 12.94
N LEU A 5 6.75 -1.89 13.10
CA LEU A 5 5.82 -1.81 11.99
C LEU A 5 5.03 -0.52 12.12
N THR A 6 4.97 0.25 11.04
CA THR A 6 4.05 1.37 10.91
C THR A 6 2.98 0.98 9.89
N LEU A 7 1.73 1.05 10.30
CA LEU A 7 0.59 0.61 9.50
C LEU A 7 -0.32 1.81 9.19
N ILE A 8 -0.57 2.05 7.91
CA ILE A 8 -1.54 3.06 7.46
C ILE A 8 -2.67 2.32 6.76
N VAL A 9 -3.88 2.48 7.24
CA VAL A 9 -5.07 1.82 6.69
C VAL A 9 -6.13 2.85 6.39
N GLY A 10 -6.69 2.78 5.19
CA GLY A 10 -7.77 3.66 4.75
C GLY A 10 -9.00 2.88 4.30
N PHE A 11 -10.17 3.41 4.64
CA PHE A 11 -11.45 2.90 4.16
C PHE A 11 -12.27 4.07 3.61
N LYS A 12 -13.20 3.75 2.72
CA LYS A 12 -14.05 4.76 2.09
C LYS A 12 -15.00 5.43 3.08
N ASN A 13 -15.60 4.62 3.95
CA ASN A 13 -16.55 5.07 4.97
C ASN A 13 -16.57 4.11 6.15
N GLU A 14 -17.29 4.49 7.21
CA GLU A 14 -17.40 3.68 8.41
C GLU A 14 -17.99 2.30 8.15
N ALA A 15 -18.99 2.21 7.28
CA ALA A 15 -19.63 0.95 6.93
C ALA A 15 -18.68 -0.02 6.20
N GLY A 16 -17.65 0.50 5.56
CA GLY A 16 -16.64 -0.29 4.85
C GLY A 16 -15.52 -0.83 5.73
N ILE A 17 -15.48 -0.47 7.01
CA ILE A 17 -14.43 -0.93 7.91
C ILE A 17 -14.59 -2.42 8.19
N ILE A 18 -13.54 -3.18 7.92
CA ILE A 18 -13.44 -4.60 8.23
C ILE A 18 -12.38 -4.82 9.31
N PHE A 19 -12.39 -5.99 9.94
CA PHE A 19 -11.42 -6.37 10.98
C PHE A 19 -11.33 -5.37 12.14
N LYS A 20 -12.47 -4.84 12.60
CA LYS A 20 -12.50 -3.81 13.66
C LYS A 20 -11.77 -4.22 14.93
N GLU A 21 -11.93 -5.47 15.36
CA GLU A 21 -11.26 -5.98 16.57
C GLU A 21 -9.76 -6.05 16.37
N GLU A 22 -9.31 -6.55 15.22
CA GLU A 22 -7.90 -6.65 14.86
C GLU A 22 -7.27 -5.26 14.76
N LEU A 23 -7.96 -4.30 14.14
CA LEU A 23 -7.48 -2.91 14.04
C LEU A 23 -7.25 -2.29 15.42
N ASN A 24 -8.16 -2.55 16.36
CA ASN A 24 -8.00 -2.07 17.74
C ASN A 24 -6.79 -2.72 18.44
N LYS A 25 -6.58 -4.02 18.24
CA LYS A 25 -5.42 -4.73 18.78
C LYS A 25 -4.12 -4.22 18.19
N TRP A 26 -4.11 -3.90 16.90
CA TRP A 26 -2.92 -3.40 16.21
C TRP A 26 -2.53 -2.01 16.67
N GLN A 27 -3.49 -1.16 17.06
CA GLN A 27 -3.19 0.14 17.66
C GLN A 27 -2.35 0.04 18.94
N GLU A 28 -2.53 -1.03 19.69
CA GLU A 28 -1.77 -1.27 20.92
C GLU A 28 -0.35 -1.80 20.66
N LYS A 29 -0.15 -2.48 19.52
CA LYS A 29 1.11 -3.17 19.20
C LYS A 29 2.01 -2.41 18.24
N PHE A 30 1.42 -1.65 17.32
CA PHE A 30 2.14 -1.02 16.22
C PHE A 30 1.86 0.47 16.16
N ASN A 31 2.71 1.19 15.42
CA ASN A 31 2.40 2.56 15.04
C ASN A 31 1.35 2.53 13.96
N THR A 32 0.14 3.00 14.26
CA THR A 32 -0.98 2.94 13.33
C THR A 32 -1.55 4.30 13.00
N PHE A 33 -1.95 4.47 11.75
CA PHE A 33 -2.70 5.63 11.27
C PHE A 33 -3.91 5.10 10.50
N TYR A 34 -5.09 5.35 11.02
CA TYR A 34 -6.34 4.94 10.36
C TYR A 34 -7.05 6.17 9.81
N THR A 35 -7.59 6.06 8.60
CA THR A 35 -8.27 7.17 7.94
C THR A 35 -9.54 6.72 7.19
N LEU A 36 -10.49 7.63 7.10
CA LEU A 36 -11.69 7.49 6.28
C LEU A 36 -11.73 8.64 5.29
N ASP A 37 -12.22 8.36 4.07
CA ASP A 37 -12.26 9.38 3.02
C ASP A 37 -13.14 10.57 3.39
N LYS A 38 -14.30 10.32 4.00
CA LYS A 38 -15.30 11.37 4.27
C LYS A 38 -15.88 11.36 5.68
N ASP A 39 -16.01 10.18 6.28
CA ASP A 39 -16.63 10.05 7.59
C ASP A 39 -15.67 10.44 8.70
N GLN A 40 -16.22 10.83 9.84
CA GLN A 40 -15.46 11.23 11.01
C GLN A 40 -15.76 10.28 12.17
N ILE A 41 -14.72 9.59 12.66
CA ILE A 41 -14.79 8.71 13.83
C ILE A 41 -13.71 9.13 14.81
N GLU A 42 -14.00 9.10 16.10
CA GLU A 42 -13.04 9.39 17.16
C GLU A 42 -11.80 8.48 17.04
N GLY A 43 -10.62 9.09 17.04
CA GLY A 43 -9.34 8.39 16.93
C GLY A 43 -8.91 8.09 15.49
N TRP A 44 -9.72 8.45 14.50
CA TRP A 44 -9.43 8.27 13.09
C TRP A 44 -9.19 9.60 12.39
N ASN A 45 -8.34 9.57 11.38
CA ASN A 45 -8.12 10.72 10.50
C ASN A 45 -9.20 10.78 9.41
N VAL A 46 -9.36 11.96 8.81
CA VAL A 46 -10.21 12.15 7.64
C VAL A 46 -9.31 12.51 6.45
N GLY A 47 -9.48 11.83 5.34
CA GLY A 47 -8.67 12.03 4.14
C GLY A 47 -8.10 10.73 3.59
N PHE A 48 -7.14 10.85 2.70
CA PHE A 48 -6.53 9.70 2.02
C PHE A 48 -5.27 9.20 2.73
N VAL A 49 -4.94 7.94 2.52
CA VAL A 49 -3.70 7.35 3.06
C VAL A 49 -2.45 8.12 2.59
N THR A 50 -2.48 8.68 1.39
CA THR A 50 -1.39 9.49 0.85
C THR A 50 -1.06 10.70 1.72
N ASP A 51 -2.05 11.29 2.38
CA ASP A 51 -1.87 12.44 3.25
C ASP A 51 -1.13 12.07 4.54
N LEU A 52 -1.21 10.81 4.95
CA LEU A 52 -0.59 10.31 6.17
C LEU A 52 0.87 9.86 5.96
N VAL A 53 1.27 9.61 4.74
CA VAL A 53 2.63 9.15 4.42
C VAL A 53 3.70 10.14 4.89
N GLU A 54 3.42 11.44 4.82
CA GLU A 54 4.32 12.50 5.28
C GLU A 54 4.64 12.43 6.78
N LYS A 55 3.76 11.80 7.56
CA LYS A 55 3.94 11.67 9.01
C LYS A 55 4.94 10.58 9.39
N ILE A 56 5.38 9.76 8.43
CA ILE A 56 6.35 8.69 8.69
C ILE A 56 7.76 9.28 8.70
N PRO A 57 8.52 9.10 9.80
CA PRO A 57 9.88 9.64 9.89
C PRO A 57 10.91 8.77 9.19
N PHE A 58 10.86 8.69 7.85
CA PHE A 58 11.76 7.85 7.06
C PHE A 58 13.24 8.09 7.35
N ASP A 59 13.61 9.35 7.54
CA ASP A 59 15.00 9.72 7.82
C ASP A 59 15.53 9.11 9.12
N SER A 60 14.66 8.90 10.10
CA SER A 60 15.04 8.32 11.39
C SER A 60 15.38 6.83 11.32
N PHE A 61 15.00 6.16 10.24
CA PHE A 61 15.26 4.73 10.06
C PHE A 61 16.60 4.44 9.40
N MET A 62 17.33 5.47 8.97
CA MET A 62 18.68 5.35 8.38
C MET A 62 18.76 4.36 7.20
N GLY A 63 17.72 4.29 6.39
CA GLY A 63 17.64 3.37 5.25
C GLY A 63 17.26 1.92 5.59
N ASN A 64 17.07 1.60 6.86
CA ASN A 64 16.71 0.24 7.31
C ASN A 64 15.19 0.05 7.36
N TYR A 65 14.53 0.13 6.21
CA TYR A 65 13.09 -0.05 6.10
C TYR A 65 12.70 -0.60 4.74
N GLU A 66 11.52 -1.16 4.66
CA GLU A 66 10.83 -1.52 3.42
C GLU A 66 9.42 -0.94 3.48
N VAL A 67 8.92 -0.48 2.34
CA VAL A 67 7.57 0.06 2.20
C VAL A 67 6.74 -0.88 1.33
N ILE A 68 5.56 -1.25 1.82
CA ILE A 68 4.64 -2.12 1.08
C ILE A 68 3.32 -1.38 0.89
N ILE A 69 2.87 -1.28 -0.36
CA ILE A 69 1.64 -0.57 -0.73
C ILE A 69 0.67 -1.55 -1.36
N VAL A 70 -0.54 -1.64 -0.80
CA VAL A 70 -1.61 -2.53 -1.28
C VAL A 70 -2.92 -1.76 -1.33
N GLY A 71 -3.61 -1.80 -2.43
CA GLY A 71 -4.91 -1.14 -2.56
C GLY A 71 -5.33 -0.90 -4.01
N PRO A 72 -6.34 -0.06 -4.22
CA PRO A 72 -6.77 0.29 -5.58
C PRO A 72 -5.66 0.92 -6.42
N PRO A 73 -5.67 0.72 -7.76
CA PRO A 73 -4.59 1.19 -8.63
C PRO A 73 -4.23 2.67 -8.46
N MET A 74 -5.23 3.53 -8.38
CA MET A 74 -4.97 4.98 -8.22
C MET A 74 -4.32 5.31 -6.87
N MET A 75 -4.75 4.64 -5.80
CA MET A 75 -4.15 4.82 -4.48
C MET A 75 -2.70 4.37 -4.48
N MET A 76 -2.42 3.21 -5.07
CA MET A 76 -1.04 2.70 -5.15
C MET A 76 -0.14 3.62 -5.95
N LYS A 77 -0.66 4.16 -7.06
CA LYS A 77 0.08 5.10 -7.90
C LYS A 77 0.46 6.36 -7.12
N PHE A 78 -0.53 7.04 -6.55
CA PHE A 78 -0.28 8.29 -5.83
C PHE A 78 0.56 8.08 -4.57
N THR A 79 0.32 6.99 -3.84
CA THR A 79 1.11 6.67 -2.65
C THR A 79 2.56 6.38 -3.02
N GLY A 80 2.79 5.60 -4.07
CA GLY A 80 4.13 5.30 -4.57
C GLY A 80 4.89 6.56 -4.98
N GLU A 81 4.24 7.44 -5.74
CA GLU A 81 4.82 8.73 -6.15
C GLU A 81 5.14 9.61 -4.94
N LYS A 82 4.24 9.65 -3.96
CA LYS A 82 4.44 10.43 -2.74
C LYS A 82 5.62 9.92 -1.92
N VAL A 83 5.68 8.62 -1.70
CA VAL A 83 6.76 7.97 -0.94
C VAL A 83 8.11 8.20 -1.63
N ALA A 84 8.17 8.00 -2.94
CA ALA A 84 9.38 8.26 -3.72
C ALA A 84 9.79 9.75 -3.65
N GLY A 85 8.81 10.64 -3.68
CA GLY A 85 9.03 12.09 -3.54
C GLY A 85 9.57 12.51 -2.19
N LEU A 86 9.34 11.71 -1.15
CA LEU A 86 9.88 11.93 0.20
C LEU A 86 11.33 11.44 0.35
N GLY A 87 11.93 10.92 -0.72
CA GLY A 87 13.31 10.47 -0.71
C GLY A 87 13.50 8.98 -0.49
N VAL A 88 12.43 8.20 -0.46
CA VAL A 88 12.53 6.73 -0.34
C VAL A 88 12.99 6.14 -1.68
N PRO A 89 14.11 5.37 -1.69
CA PRO A 89 14.56 4.74 -2.93
C PRO A 89 13.53 3.75 -3.49
N ASP A 90 13.40 3.71 -4.81
CA ASP A 90 12.44 2.82 -5.49
C ASP A 90 12.62 1.35 -5.09
N GLU A 91 13.85 0.90 -4.85
CA GLU A 91 14.18 -0.47 -4.44
C GLU A 91 13.60 -0.85 -3.08
N LYS A 92 13.22 0.13 -2.27
CA LYS A 92 12.63 -0.05 -0.95
C LYS A 92 11.11 -0.09 -0.97
N ILE A 93 10.50 0.14 -2.12
CA ILE A 93 9.05 0.23 -2.27
C ILE A 93 8.53 -0.99 -3.03
N TRP A 94 7.53 -1.64 -2.48
CA TRP A 94 6.87 -2.81 -3.04
C TRP A 94 5.39 -2.53 -3.22
N VAL A 95 4.84 -2.94 -4.35
CA VAL A 95 3.43 -2.71 -4.72
C VAL A 95 2.77 -4.03 -5.08
N SER A 96 1.59 -4.28 -4.53
CA SER A 96 0.82 -5.49 -4.82
C SER A 96 -0.32 -5.17 -5.78
N PHE A 97 -0.25 -5.70 -7.00
CA PHE A 97 -1.30 -5.50 -8.00
C PHE A 97 -2.42 -6.52 -7.86
N GLU A 98 -3.65 -6.05 -8.02
CA GLU A 98 -4.82 -6.90 -8.18
C GLU A 98 -5.24 -6.93 -9.64
N ARG A 99 -5.28 -8.11 -10.21
CA ARG A 99 -5.79 -8.33 -11.57
C ARG A 99 -6.64 -9.61 -11.59
N LYS A 100 -7.63 -9.62 -12.47
CA LYS A 100 -8.44 -10.83 -12.67
C LYS A 100 -7.55 -11.95 -13.18
N MET A 101 -7.45 -13.01 -12.42
CA MET A 101 -6.69 -14.21 -12.78
C MET A 101 -7.64 -15.35 -13.08
N SER A 102 -7.49 -15.97 -14.25
CA SER A 102 -8.26 -17.14 -14.63
C SER A 102 -7.42 -18.39 -14.65
N CYS A 103 -6.26 -18.38 -15.31
CA CYS A 103 -5.39 -19.55 -15.38
C CYS A 103 -4.28 -19.57 -14.33
N ALA A 104 -3.79 -18.41 -13.91
CA ALA A 104 -2.69 -18.20 -12.96
C ALA A 104 -1.34 -18.83 -13.40
N VAL A 105 -1.21 -19.20 -14.68
CA VAL A 105 -0.01 -19.84 -15.24
C VAL A 105 0.51 -19.16 -16.51
N GLY A 106 0.13 -17.91 -16.71
CA GLY A 106 0.64 -17.10 -17.81
C GLY A 106 0.13 -17.44 -19.20
N LYS A 107 -1.06 -18.06 -19.30
CA LYS A 107 -1.61 -18.50 -20.60
C LYS A 107 -2.75 -17.63 -21.12
N CYS A 108 -3.73 -17.29 -20.27
CA CYS A 108 -4.97 -16.65 -20.74
C CYS A 108 -4.86 -15.15 -20.99
N GLY A 109 -3.87 -14.47 -20.43
CA GLY A 109 -3.67 -13.03 -20.60
C GLY A 109 -4.59 -12.11 -19.80
N HIS A 110 -5.52 -12.64 -19.00
CA HIS A 110 -6.46 -11.81 -18.24
C HIS A 110 -5.79 -10.89 -17.22
N CYS A 111 -4.68 -11.34 -16.61
CA CYS A 111 -3.95 -10.56 -15.61
C CYS A 111 -2.83 -9.71 -16.21
N ARG A 112 -2.68 -9.68 -17.53
CA ARG A 112 -1.57 -9.00 -18.19
C ARG A 112 -1.69 -7.48 -18.10
N ILE A 113 -0.56 -6.84 -17.81
CA ILE A 113 -0.37 -5.40 -17.94
C ILE A 113 0.80 -5.25 -18.92
N ASP A 114 0.52 -4.71 -20.11
CA ASP A 114 1.46 -4.68 -21.23
C ASP A 114 2.04 -6.09 -21.49
N GLU A 115 3.33 -6.27 -21.40
CA GLU A 115 4.01 -7.56 -21.60
C GLU A 115 4.18 -8.36 -20.31
N THR A 116 3.68 -7.84 -19.17
CA THR A 116 3.87 -8.45 -17.85
C THR A 116 2.65 -9.24 -17.42
N TYR A 117 2.85 -10.50 -17.06
CA TYR A 117 1.81 -11.35 -16.47
C TYR A 117 1.88 -11.25 -14.95
N VAL A 118 0.87 -10.64 -14.33
CA VAL A 118 0.83 -10.46 -12.89
C VAL A 118 0.86 -11.80 -12.14
N CYS A 119 0.25 -12.85 -12.70
CA CYS A 119 0.25 -14.18 -12.10
C CYS A 119 1.63 -14.88 -12.09
N LEU A 120 2.52 -14.52 -13.02
CA LEU A 120 3.86 -15.11 -13.11
C LEU A 120 4.92 -14.26 -12.43
N ASP A 121 4.91 -12.95 -12.72
CA ASP A 121 5.96 -12.02 -12.29
C ASP A 121 5.66 -11.39 -10.94
N GLY A 122 4.39 -11.35 -10.55
CA GLY A 122 3.92 -10.76 -9.31
C GLY A 122 3.13 -11.75 -8.46
N PRO A 123 2.08 -11.30 -7.74
CA PRO A 123 1.45 -9.97 -7.79
C PRO A 123 2.23 -8.83 -7.14
N VAL A 124 3.23 -9.13 -6.31
CA VAL A 124 4.03 -8.12 -5.64
C VAL A 124 5.23 -7.77 -6.52
N PHE A 125 5.34 -6.49 -6.85
CA PHE A 125 6.43 -5.97 -7.69
C PHE A 125 7.21 -4.92 -6.94
N ASN A 126 8.53 -4.90 -7.17
CA ASN A 126 9.35 -3.78 -6.72
C ASN A 126 8.98 -2.53 -7.53
N TYR A 127 8.99 -1.36 -6.90
CA TYR A 127 8.60 -0.11 -7.54
C TYR A 127 9.49 0.28 -8.72
N THR A 128 10.72 -0.21 -8.78
CA THR A 128 11.60 -0.02 -9.93
C THR A 128 10.94 -0.48 -11.24
N LYS A 129 10.08 -1.52 -11.16
CA LYS A 129 9.28 -2.02 -12.28
C LYS A 129 7.83 -1.53 -12.21
N ALA A 130 7.23 -1.53 -11.02
CA ALA A 130 5.83 -1.22 -10.82
C ALA A 130 5.43 0.18 -11.32
N LYS A 131 6.31 1.15 -11.22
CA LYS A 131 6.04 2.53 -11.67
C LYS A 131 5.79 2.64 -13.18
N TYR A 132 6.23 1.66 -13.95
CA TYR A 132 6.01 1.60 -15.39
C TYR A 132 4.80 0.75 -15.78
N LEU A 133 4.22 0.01 -14.83
CA LEU A 133 3.03 -0.79 -15.07
C LEU A 133 1.79 0.08 -14.88
N VAL A 134 1.17 0.46 -15.96
CA VAL A 134 -0.04 1.30 -15.96
C VAL A 134 -1.26 0.40 -16.09
N ASP A 135 -2.16 0.51 -15.12
CA ASP A 135 -3.39 -0.26 -15.09
C ASP A 135 -4.56 0.54 -15.68
#